data_1104a07e853d1c21352341a50772a33f
#
_entry.id   1104a07e853d1c21352341a50772a33f
#
_cell.length_a   1.000
_cell.length_b   1.000
_cell.length_c   1.000
_cell.angle_alpha   90.00
_cell.angle_beta   90.00
_cell.angle_gamma   90.00
#
_symmetry.space_group_name_H-M   'P 1'
#
loop_
_entity.id
_entity.type
_entity.pdbx_description
1 polymer ?
#
loop_
_entity_poly.entity_id
_entity_poly.type
_entity_poly.pdbx_seq_one_letter_code
_entity_poly.pdbx_strand_id
1 'polypeptide(L)'
;MIIGIPKEILSGENRIGITPVTVKELVKKEFEVLIESNSGSGSFIDDSSYQDAGAKIVNDSKKIYQEADIIVKVNPPLNEELELLKNDSMLLSFLQPTKELELVKSINNKKITGFSLHLIPRTTLAQKMDALSSQTNIAGYRAVLMGAMHIKKYMPLLMTAAGTIKPAKVLVIGAG
;
A
#
# COMPACT_ATOMS: atom_id res chain seq x y z
N MET A 1 9.41 -2.96 -20.83
CA MET A 1 8.24 -3.32 -19.98
C MET A 1 7.89 -2.11 -19.15
N ILE A 2 6.61 -1.74 -19.12
CA ILE A 2 6.11 -0.52 -18.49
C ILE A 2 5.44 -0.88 -17.17
N ILE A 3 5.83 -0.23 -16.08
CA ILE A 3 5.23 -0.36 -14.75
C ILE A 3 4.40 0.90 -14.49
N GLY A 4 3.11 0.74 -14.22
CA GLY A 4 2.17 1.82 -13.97
C GLY A 4 1.78 1.91 -12.50
N ILE A 5 1.83 3.12 -11.96
CA ILE A 5 1.47 3.43 -10.56
C ILE A 5 0.35 4.47 -10.59
N PRO A 6 -0.90 4.05 -10.63
CA PRO A 6 -2.03 4.97 -10.50
C PRO A 6 -2.15 5.46 -9.06
N LYS A 7 -2.83 6.58 -8.89
CA LYS A 7 -3.19 7.11 -7.57
C LYS A 7 -4.19 6.20 -6.88
N GLU A 8 -4.04 6.03 -5.57
CA GLU A 8 -5.07 5.37 -4.75
C GLU A 8 -6.28 6.29 -4.60
N ILE A 9 -7.47 5.76 -4.89
CA ILE A 9 -8.72 6.54 -4.90
C ILE A 9 -9.64 6.22 -3.72
N LEU A 10 -9.31 5.25 -2.88
CA LEU A 10 -10.08 4.96 -1.67
C LEU A 10 -9.94 6.10 -0.66
N SER A 11 -11.08 6.53 -0.10
CA SER A 11 -11.09 7.60 0.90
C SER A 11 -10.24 7.25 2.10
N GLY A 12 -9.31 8.15 2.46
CA GLY A 12 -8.38 7.97 3.58
C GLY A 12 -7.13 7.14 3.26
N GLU A 13 -6.99 6.62 2.03
CA GLU A 13 -5.75 5.97 1.62
C GLU A 13 -4.71 7.02 1.20
N ASN A 14 -3.62 7.06 1.94
CA ASN A 14 -2.52 8.00 1.71
C ASN A 14 -1.24 7.33 1.20
N ARG A 15 -1.23 5.99 1.14
CA ARG A 15 -0.07 5.23 0.67
C ARG A 15 -0.01 5.23 -0.85
N ILE A 16 1.16 4.94 -1.36
CA ILE A 16 1.43 4.70 -2.78
C ILE A 16 2.18 3.38 -2.94
N GLY A 17 1.97 2.68 -4.04
CA GLY A 17 2.54 1.35 -4.27
C GLY A 17 4.06 1.31 -4.49
N ILE A 18 4.73 2.47 -4.58
CA ILE A 18 6.17 2.53 -4.88
C ILE A 18 6.83 3.75 -4.20
N THR A 19 8.12 3.65 -3.94
CA THR A 19 8.94 4.77 -3.46
C THR A 19 9.95 5.23 -4.52
N PRO A 20 10.47 6.48 -4.46
CA PRO A 20 11.50 6.95 -5.38
C PRO A 20 12.76 6.05 -5.40
N VAL A 21 13.12 5.47 -4.26
CA VAL A 21 14.26 4.53 -4.18
C VAL A 21 13.99 3.28 -5.04
N THR A 22 12.78 2.73 -4.95
CA THR A 22 12.40 1.56 -5.75
C THR A 22 12.30 1.92 -7.24
N VAL A 23 11.79 3.10 -7.58
CA VAL A 23 11.77 3.61 -8.97
C VAL A 23 13.18 3.62 -9.55
N LYS A 24 14.14 4.20 -8.82
CA LYS A 24 15.53 4.26 -9.25
C LYS A 24 16.13 2.87 -9.55
N GLU A 25 15.79 1.87 -8.74
CA GLU A 25 16.26 0.50 -8.96
C GLU A 25 15.58 -0.17 -10.16
N LEU A 26 14.30 0.11 -10.41
CA LEU A 26 13.59 -0.39 -11.58
C LEU A 26 14.11 0.25 -12.88
N VAL A 27 14.32 1.55 -12.88
CA VAL A 27 14.89 2.27 -14.03
C VAL A 27 16.29 1.77 -14.39
N LYS A 28 17.14 1.48 -13.40
CA LYS A 28 18.45 0.82 -13.64
C LYS A 28 18.33 -0.55 -14.31
N LYS A 29 17.19 -1.22 -14.13
CA LYS A 29 16.88 -2.51 -14.76
C LYS A 29 16.11 -2.36 -16.09
N GLU A 30 16.15 -1.16 -16.66
CA GLU A 30 15.53 -0.82 -17.96
C GLU A 30 14.00 -0.94 -17.98
N PHE A 31 13.33 -0.85 -16.80
CA PHE A 31 11.89 -0.67 -16.75
C PHE A 31 11.53 0.80 -16.96
N GLU A 32 10.50 1.05 -17.71
CA GLU A 32 9.85 2.36 -17.77
C GLU A 32 8.81 2.43 -16.63
N VAL A 33 8.82 3.51 -15.85
CA VAL A 33 7.90 3.69 -14.72
C VAL A 33 7.03 4.91 -14.97
N LEU A 34 5.71 4.70 -15.06
CA LEU A 34 4.69 5.74 -15.19
C LEU A 34 4.01 5.93 -13.84
N ILE A 35 3.95 7.16 -13.35
CA ILE A 35 3.33 7.48 -12.06
C ILE A 35 2.29 8.57 -12.28
N GLU A 36 1.09 8.39 -11.74
CA GLU A 36 0.05 9.41 -11.79
C GLU A 36 0.45 10.62 -10.95
N SER A 37 0.24 11.81 -11.50
CA SER A 37 0.55 13.07 -10.83
C SER A 37 -0.12 13.17 -9.46
N ASN A 38 0.62 13.68 -8.48
CA ASN A 38 0.19 13.82 -7.08
C ASN A 38 -0.20 12.51 -6.38
N SER A 39 0.17 11.33 -6.91
CA SER A 39 -0.13 10.05 -6.28
C SER A 39 0.64 9.82 -4.98
N GLY A 40 1.84 10.42 -4.83
CA GLY A 40 2.67 10.34 -3.64
C GLY A 40 2.37 11.37 -2.55
N SER A 41 1.51 12.36 -2.82
CA SER A 41 1.29 13.52 -1.93
C SER A 41 0.80 13.14 -0.54
N GLY A 42 -0.06 12.10 -0.43
CA GLY A 42 -0.53 11.57 0.84
C GLY A 42 0.56 10.92 1.70
N SER A 43 1.66 10.51 1.08
CA SER A 43 2.86 9.96 1.73
C SER A 43 4.01 10.98 1.81
N PHE A 44 3.73 12.27 1.62
CA PHE A 44 4.71 13.37 1.63
C PHE A 44 5.82 13.21 0.58
N ILE A 45 5.50 12.60 -0.56
CA ILE A 45 6.40 12.43 -1.70
C ILE A 45 5.82 13.22 -2.87
N ASP A 46 6.56 14.17 -3.38
CA ASP A 46 6.18 15.00 -4.52
C ASP A 46 6.57 14.35 -5.86
N ASP A 47 5.96 14.84 -6.94
CA ASP A 47 6.21 14.35 -8.29
C ASP A 47 7.67 14.54 -8.72
N SER A 48 8.33 15.61 -8.26
CA SER A 48 9.73 15.88 -8.57
C SER A 48 10.67 14.77 -8.05
N SER A 49 10.40 14.26 -6.83
CA SER A 49 11.17 13.15 -6.25
C SER A 49 11.11 11.88 -7.12
N TYR A 50 9.98 11.62 -7.76
CA TYR A 50 9.84 10.50 -8.70
C TYR A 50 10.51 10.78 -10.04
N GLN A 51 10.42 12.02 -10.55
CA GLN A 51 11.11 12.42 -11.77
C GLN A 51 12.63 12.32 -11.61
N ASP A 52 13.18 12.76 -10.50
CA ASP A 52 14.61 12.66 -10.17
C ASP A 52 15.07 11.19 -10.07
N ALA A 53 14.16 10.29 -9.69
CA ALA A 53 14.40 8.85 -9.69
C ALA A 53 14.30 8.21 -11.09
N GLY A 54 13.80 8.95 -12.09
CA GLY A 54 13.70 8.51 -13.49
C GLY A 54 12.29 8.06 -13.91
N ALA A 55 11.26 8.29 -13.11
CA ALA A 55 9.88 8.03 -13.51
C ALA A 55 9.32 9.13 -14.44
N LYS A 56 8.32 8.77 -15.23
CA LYS A 56 7.52 9.70 -16.01
C LYS A 56 6.21 10.00 -15.27
N ILE A 57 5.94 11.28 -15.03
CA ILE A 57 4.67 11.71 -14.41
C ILE A 57 3.60 11.85 -15.50
N VAL A 58 2.42 11.30 -15.23
CA VAL A 58 1.27 11.24 -16.14
C VAL A 58 0.05 11.82 -15.43
N ASN A 59 -0.66 12.74 -16.08
CA ASN A 59 -1.84 13.39 -15.49
C ASN A 59 -3.15 12.58 -15.67
N ASP A 60 -3.16 11.62 -16.59
CA ASP A 60 -4.32 10.81 -16.90
C ASP A 60 -4.09 9.34 -16.49
N SER A 61 -4.81 8.90 -15.47
CA SER A 61 -4.76 7.52 -15.00
C SER A 61 -5.14 6.50 -16.08
N LYS A 62 -6.07 6.85 -16.98
CA LYS A 62 -6.48 5.96 -18.07
C LYS A 62 -5.31 5.56 -18.95
N LYS A 63 -4.41 6.52 -19.23
CA LYS A 63 -3.21 6.25 -19.99
C LYS A 63 -2.31 5.22 -19.29
N ILE A 64 -2.16 5.33 -17.96
CA ILE A 64 -1.38 4.39 -17.18
C ILE A 64 -1.96 2.98 -17.28
N TYR A 65 -3.27 2.82 -17.08
CA TYR A 65 -3.93 1.50 -17.16
C TYR A 65 -3.88 0.88 -18.57
N GLN A 66 -3.87 1.68 -19.61
CA GLN A 66 -3.86 1.21 -21.00
C GLN A 66 -2.44 0.86 -21.50
N GLU A 67 -1.42 1.57 -21.05
CA GLU A 67 -0.05 1.40 -21.52
C GLU A 67 0.76 0.43 -20.67
N ALA A 68 0.53 0.38 -19.36
CA ALA A 68 1.34 -0.42 -18.47
C ALA A 68 1.16 -1.93 -18.68
N ASP A 69 2.26 -2.65 -18.61
CA ASP A 69 2.29 -4.10 -18.61
C ASP A 69 2.08 -4.64 -17.19
N ILE A 70 2.51 -3.88 -16.18
CA ILE A 70 2.36 -4.19 -14.76
C ILE A 70 1.75 -2.99 -14.06
N ILE A 71 0.61 -3.18 -13.40
CA ILE A 71 0.01 -2.19 -12.51
C ILE A 71 0.36 -2.54 -11.07
N VAL A 72 0.85 -1.56 -10.31
CA VAL A 72 1.16 -1.70 -8.88
C VAL A 72 0.28 -0.75 -8.07
N LYS A 73 -0.50 -1.32 -7.16
CA LYS A 73 -1.39 -0.60 -6.24
C LYS A 73 -1.22 -1.12 -4.82
N VAL A 74 -1.65 -0.34 -3.86
CA VAL A 74 -1.81 -0.79 -2.48
C VAL A 74 -3.11 -1.57 -2.33
N ASN A 75 -4.24 -0.94 -2.65
CA ASN A 75 -5.56 -1.55 -2.54
C ASN A 75 -5.96 -2.28 -3.83
N PRO A 76 -6.90 -3.25 -3.73
CA PRO A 76 -7.51 -3.82 -4.91
C PRO A 76 -8.09 -2.73 -5.81
N PRO A 77 -8.05 -2.89 -7.13
CA PRO A 77 -8.69 -1.95 -8.03
C PRO A 77 -10.21 -1.99 -7.85
N LEU A 78 -10.84 -0.83 -7.92
CA LEU A 78 -12.29 -0.72 -8.00
C LEU A 78 -12.79 -1.14 -9.40
N ASN A 79 -14.10 -1.36 -9.55
CA ASN A 79 -14.68 -1.80 -10.82
C ASN A 79 -14.35 -0.85 -11.99
N GLU A 80 -14.37 0.46 -11.75
CA GLU A 80 -14.00 1.47 -12.73
C GLU A 80 -12.55 1.35 -13.20
N GLU A 81 -11.64 1.05 -12.28
CA GLU A 81 -10.23 0.83 -12.58
C GLU A 81 -10.00 -0.50 -13.31
N LEU A 82 -10.76 -1.55 -12.91
CA LEU A 82 -10.72 -2.84 -13.60
C LEU A 82 -11.09 -2.74 -15.08
N GLU A 83 -12.08 -1.92 -15.41
CA GLU A 83 -12.47 -1.70 -16.81
C GLU A 83 -11.34 -1.10 -17.64
N LEU A 84 -10.52 -0.26 -17.04
CA LEU A 84 -9.38 0.39 -17.70
C LEU A 84 -8.17 -0.52 -17.89
N LEU A 85 -8.04 -1.57 -17.08
CA LEU A 85 -6.90 -2.48 -17.15
C LEU A 85 -6.80 -3.19 -18.50
N LYS A 86 -5.62 -3.18 -19.06
CA LYS A 86 -5.27 -3.88 -20.30
C LYS A 86 -5.39 -5.39 -20.09
N ASN A 87 -5.95 -6.10 -21.07
CA ASN A 87 -5.97 -7.56 -21.07
C ASN A 87 -4.53 -8.11 -21.07
N ASP A 88 -4.36 -9.29 -20.50
CA ASP A 88 -3.08 -9.99 -20.42
C ASP A 88 -1.99 -9.21 -19.64
N SER A 89 -2.36 -8.17 -18.86
CA SER A 89 -1.45 -7.42 -18.00
C SER A 89 -1.20 -8.12 -16.66
N MET A 90 -0.34 -7.54 -15.83
CA MET A 90 -0.10 -8.00 -14.46
C MET A 90 -0.60 -6.96 -13.46
N LEU A 91 -1.15 -7.43 -12.35
CA LEU A 91 -1.63 -6.59 -11.25
C LEU A 91 -0.99 -7.04 -9.94
N LEU A 92 -0.29 -6.14 -9.27
CA LEU A 92 0.33 -6.37 -7.97
C LEU A 92 -0.34 -5.48 -6.92
N SER A 93 -1.05 -6.07 -5.95
CA SER A 93 -1.70 -5.35 -4.84
C SER A 93 -2.13 -6.29 -3.71
N PHE A 94 -2.76 -5.75 -2.65
CA PHE A 94 -3.41 -6.55 -1.60
C PHE A 94 -4.80 -7.03 -2.05
N LEU A 95 -4.89 -7.96 -3.00
CA LEU A 95 -6.13 -8.37 -3.68
C LEU A 95 -7.18 -9.06 -2.80
N GLN A 96 -6.83 -9.63 -1.68
CA GLN A 96 -7.71 -10.40 -0.78
C GLN A 96 -8.61 -11.43 -1.50
N PRO A 97 -8.08 -12.34 -2.33
CA PRO A 97 -8.88 -13.18 -3.23
C PRO A 97 -9.87 -14.10 -2.54
N THR A 98 -9.68 -14.40 -1.26
CA THR A 98 -10.62 -15.21 -0.47
C THR A 98 -11.89 -14.45 -0.06
N LYS A 99 -11.87 -13.13 -0.09
CA LYS A 99 -12.99 -12.26 0.25
C LYS A 99 -13.62 -11.63 -0.99
N GLU A 100 -12.82 -11.32 -1.99
CA GLU A 100 -13.20 -10.55 -3.18
C GLU A 100 -13.35 -11.48 -4.40
N LEU A 101 -14.28 -12.43 -4.33
CA LEU A 101 -14.46 -13.45 -5.38
C LEU A 101 -14.87 -12.85 -6.73
N GLU A 102 -15.67 -11.77 -6.75
CA GLU A 102 -16.08 -11.11 -8.00
C GLU A 102 -14.89 -10.38 -8.65
N LEU A 103 -14.00 -9.80 -7.85
CA LEU A 103 -12.75 -9.24 -8.34
C LEU A 103 -11.90 -10.33 -9.02
N VAL A 104 -11.77 -11.50 -8.38
CA VAL A 104 -11.02 -12.63 -8.95
C VAL A 104 -11.58 -13.08 -10.29
N LYS A 105 -12.92 -13.17 -10.41
CA LYS A 105 -13.59 -13.50 -11.68
C LYS A 105 -13.29 -12.46 -12.76
N SER A 106 -13.36 -11.17 -12.41
CA SER A 106 -13.10 -10.08 -13.34
C SER A 106 -11.66 -10.07 -13.84
N ILE A 107 -10.69 -10.29 -12.94
CA ILE A 107 -9.26 -10.44 -13.25
C ILE A 107 -9.06 -11.62 -14.22
N ASN A 108 -9.70 -12.77 -13.95
CA ASN A 108 -9.59 -13.95 -14.78
C ASN A 108 -10.20 -13.73 -16.18
N ASN A 109 -11.37 -13.09 -16.28
CA ASN A 109 -12.03 -12.80 -17.54
C ASN A 109 -11.17 -11.92 -18.46
N LYS A 110 -10.40 -11.00 -17.89
CA LYS A 110 -9.43 -10.14 -18.61
C LYS A 110 -8.06 -10.81 -18.79
N LYS A 111 -7.90 -12.05 -18.35
CA LYS A 111 -6.62 -12.80 -18.38
C LYS A 111 -5.47 -12.05 -17.67
N ILE A 112 -5.79 -11.27 -16.65
CA ILE A 112 -4.81 -10.53 -15.87
C ILE A 112 -4.12 -11.48 -14.89
N THR A 113 -2.80 -11.43 -14.83
CA THR A 113 -2.02 -12.17 -13.82
C THR A 113 -1.99 -11.38 -12.51
N GLY A 114 -2.77 -11.82 -11.50
CA GLY A 114 -2.86 -11.17 -10.20
C GLY A 114 -1.82 -11.69 -9.20
N PHE A 115 -1.00 -10.79 -8.65
CA PHE A 115 -0.09 -11.06 -7.53
C PHE A 115 -0.65 -10.42 -6.27
N SER A 116 -1.07 -11.26 -5.32
CA SER A 116 -1.64 -10.80 -4.06
C SER A 116 -0.59 -10.74 -2.96
N LEU A 117 -0.21 -9.52 -2.55
CA LEU A 117 0.88 -9.29 -1.59
C LEU A 117 0.65 -9.93 -0.22
N HIS A 118 -0.61 -10.08 0.22
CA HIS A 118 -0.89 -10.71 1.51
C HIS A 118 -0.87 -12.25 1.47
N LEU A 119 -0.71 -12.85 0.30
CA LEU A 119 -0.52 -14.30 0.13
C LEU A 119 0.96 -14.69 -0.01
N ILE A 120 1.87 -13.75 0.09
CA ILE A 120 3.30 -14.05 0.13
C ILE A 120 3.58 -14.96 1.33
N PRO A 121 4.20 -16.14 1.12
CA PRO A 121 4.43 -17.10 2.19
C PRO A 121 5.39 -16.54 3.24
N ARG A 122 5.11 -16.81 4.52
CA ARG A 122 5.94 -16.35 5.65
C ARG A 122 7.13 -17.30 5.87
N THR A 123 8.02 -17.35 4.90
CA THR A 123 9.26 -18.11 4.94
C THR A 123 10.46 -17.17 4.97
N THR A 124 11.61 -17.64 5.42
CA THR A 124 12.84 -16.85 5.47
C THR A 124 13.23 -16.27 4.10
N LEU A 125 13.00 -17.01 3.03
CA LEU A 125 13.30 -16.57 1.67
C LEU A 125 12.38 -15.43 1.21
N ALA A 126 11.10 -15.48 1.59
CA ALA A 126 10.08 -14.52 1.20
C ALA A 126 9.99 -13.31 2.14
N GLN A 127 10.71 -13.29 3.24
CA GLN A 127 10.64 -12.26 4.29
C GLN A 127 10.87 -10.84 3.75
N LYS A 128 11.75 -10.70 2.74
CA LYS A 128 12.01 -9.41 2.08
C LYS A 128 10.84 -8.88 1.26
N MET A 129 9.89 -9.75 0.91
CA MET A 129 8.70 -9.43 0.12
C MET A 129 7.43 -9.36 1.00
N ASP A 130 7.53 -9.62 2.30
CA ASP A 130 6.40 -9.64 3.24
C ASP A 130 5.95 -8.22 3.58
N ALA A 131 5.23 -7.63 2.64
CA ALA A 131 4.64 -6.31 2.80
C ALA A 131 3.53 -6.29 3.88
N LEU A 132 2.83 -7.41 4.10
CA LEU A 132 1.78 -7.48 5.11
C LEU A 132 2.33 -7.33 6.52
N SER A 133 3.40 -8.05 6.87
CA SER A 133 4.03 -7.93 8.18
C SER A 133 4.57 -6.52 8.44
N SER A 134 5.17 -5.88 7.43
CA SER A 134 5.62 -4.49 7.53
C SER A 134 4.46 -3.53 7.80
N GLN A 135 3.34 -3.67 7.09
CA GLN A 135 2.16 -2.82 7.27
C GLN A 135 1.47 -3.07 8.62
N THR A 136 1.35 -4.31 9.07
CA THR A 136 0.75 -4.64 10.37
C THR A 136 1.58 -4.14 11.54
N ASN A 137 2.90 -4.13 11.44
CA ASN A 137 3.79 -3.53 12.44
C ASN A 137 3.50 -2.02 12.61
N ILE A 138 3.43 -1.28 11.51
CA ILE A 138 3.10 0.16 11.51
C ILE A 138 1.69 0.39 12.07
N ALA A 139 0.73 -0.44 11.69
CA ALA A 139 -0.65 -0.36 12.18
C ALA A 139 -0.72 -0.58 13.70
N GLY A 140 0.02 -1.56 14.24
CA GLY A 140 0.10 -1.82 15.67
C GLY A 140 0.70 -0.64 16.44
N TYR A 141 1.80 -0.08 15.95
CA TYR A 141 2.39 1.14 16.52
C TYR A 141 1.39 2.30 16.54
N ARG A 142 0.71 2.54 15.41
CA ARG A 142 -0.31 3.60 15.30
C ARG A 142 -1.49 3.36 16.23
N ALA A 143 -1.94 2.12 16.39
CA ALA A 143 -3.04 1.76 17.28
C ALA A 143 -2.75 2.13 18.74
N VAL A 144 -1.53 1.92 19.22
CA VAL A 144 -1.11 2.33 20.58
C VAL A 144 -1.17 3.83 20.75
N LEU A 145 -0.67 4.60 19.77
CA LEU A 145 -0.73 6.06 19.82
C LEU A 145 -2.18 6.58 19.82
N MET A 146 -3.02 6.01 18.95
CA MET A 146 -4.45 6.37 18.89
C MET A 146 -5.16 6.00 20.20
N GLY A 147 -4.88 4.83 20.76
CA GLY A 147 -5.40 4.42 22.07
C GLY A 147 -5.01 5.41 23.16
N ALA A 148 -3.74 5.83 23.19
CA ALA A 148 -3.26 6.81 24.15
C ALA A 148 -3.96 8.19 24.01
N MET A 149 -4.26 8.62 22.78
CA MET A 149 -4.97 9.87 22.53
C MET A 149 -6.44 9.84 22.96
N HIS A 150 -7.10 8.67 22.85
CA HIS A 150 -8.53 8.53 23.15
C HIS A 150 -8.81 8.19 24.63
N ILE A 151 -7.85 7.60 25.32
CA ILE A 151 -8.00 7.26 26.72
C ILE A 151 -7.90 8.54 27.58
N LYS A 152 -8.94 8.83 28.34
CA LYS A 152 -8.98 9.99 29.25
C LYS A 152 -8.29 9.68 30.61
N LYS A 153 -7.21 8.90 30.56
CA LYS A 153 -6.50 8.42 31.74
C LYS A 153 -5.03 8.16 31.37
N TYR A 154 -4.14 8.36 32.33
CA TYR A 154 -2.72 8.05 32.16
C TYR A 154 -2.53 6.53 31.95
N MET A 155 -1.82 6.12 30.91
CA MET A 155 -1.65 4.70 30.60
C MET A 155 -0.78 3.94 31.58
N PRO A 156 0.45 4.39 31.92
CA PRO A 156 1.30 3.72 32.89
C PRO A 156 0.91 4.07 34.33
N LEU A 157 1.55 3.39 35.27
CA LEU A 157 1.56 3.80 36.66
C LEU A 157 2.35 5.11 36.81
N LEU A 158 1.78 6.11 37.44
CA LEU A 158 2.46 7.35 37.75
C LEU A 158 2.49 7.59 39.25
N MET A 159 3.66 7.78 39.80
CA MET A 159 3.85 8.19 41.20
C MET A 159 4.29 9.66 41.23
N THR A 160 3.55 10.48 41.97
CA THR A 160 3.85 11.91 42.16
C THR A 160 3.89 12.24 43.63
N ALA A 161 4.40 13.42 44.00
CA ALA A 161 4.35 13.92 45.38
C ALA A 161 2.91 14.02 45.92
N ALA A 162 1.90 14.18 45.06
CA ALA A 162 0.49 14.24 45.43
C ALA A 162 -0.18 12.85 45.54
N GLY A 163 0.54 11.77 45.27
CA GLY A 163 0.02 10.39 45.35
C GLY A 163 0.24 9.58 44.08
N THR A 164 -0.40 8.41 44.03
CA THR A 164 -0.23 7.41 42.97
C THR A 164 -1.45 7.43 42.04
N ILE A 165 -1.21 7.59 40.75
CA ILE A 165 -2.23 7.42 39.70
C ILE A 165 -2.14 5.98 39.20
N LYS A 166 -3.24 5.23 39.36
CA LYS A 166 -3.31 3.84 38.89
C LYS A 166 -3.29 3.78 37.35
N PRO A 167 -2.61 2.78 36.76
CA PRO A 167 -2.53 2.64 35.31
C PRO A 167 -3.92 2.38 34.69
N ALA A 168 -4.02 2.66 33.39
CA ALA A 168 -5.17 2.26 32.61
C ALA A 168 -5.18 0.73 32.43
N LYS A 169 -6.39 0.15 32.29
CA LYS A 169 -6.54 -1.25 31.86
C LYS A 169 -6.74 -1.25 30.35
N VAL A 170 -5.85 -1.92 29.63
CA VAL A 170 -5.87 -2.00 28.17
C VAL A 170 -5.94 -3.46 27.75
N LEU A 171 -6.90 -3.79 26.88
CA LEU A 171 -6.97 -5.10 26.24
C LEU A 171 -6.34 -4.98 24.84
N VAL A 172 -5.36 -5.81 24.54
CA VAL A 172 -4.75 -5.92 23.22
C VAL A 172 -5.24 -7.20 22.56
N ILE A 173 -5.86 -7.05 21.37
CA ILE A 173 -6.33 -8.17 20.56
C ILE A 173 -5.41 -8.30 19.37
N GLY A 174 -4.61 -9.37 19.36
CA GLY A 174 -3.52 -9.59 18.41
C GLY A 174 -2.21 -8.99 18.92
N ALA A 175 -1.19 -9.82 18.99
CA ALA A 175 0.16 -9.48 19.49
C ALA A 175 1.24 -10.17 18.63
N GLY A 176 1.00 -10.23 17.33
CA GLY A 176 1.92 -10.81 16.35
C GLY A 176 3.02 -9.85 15.91
#